data_6f669df31ca457a9afd620c3b83e4723
#
_entry.id   6f669df31ca457a9afd620c3b83e4723
#
_cell.length_a   1.000
_cell.length_b   1.000
_cell.length_c   1.000
_cell.angle_alpha   90.00
_cell.angle_beta   90.00
_cell.angle_gamma   90.00
#
_symmetry.space_group_name_H-M   'P 1'
#
loop_
_entity.id
_entity.type
_entity.pdbx_description
1 polymer ?
#
loop_
_entity_poly.entity_id
_entity_poly.type
_entity_poly.pdbx_seq_one_letter_code
_entity_poly.pdbx_strand_id
1 'polypeptide(L)'
;MAQNQPSSAITVINSDTINIPKPGIITSGTNTSGVATTLEDAGQDFLNSATNLNGYNIKGGDVVVSAAGVICEIQSVNQLDKTKLTLKAPGIAAGTYEIYKGNYQIQGESSGFTLFVGTGGPASTLKVETVTGQAVTLNNVPDSSFIPIQVQKVFATGTTCSNIIGLQ
;
A
#
# COMPACT_ATOMS: atom_id res chain seq x y z
N MET A 1 25.07 -9.75 -17.65
CA MET A 1 24.21 -9.68 -16.44
C MET A 1 22.98 -8.87 -16.84
N ALA A 2 21.80 -9.46 -16.81
CA ALA A 2 20.57 -8.70 -17.04
C ALA A 2 20.40 -7.74 -15.85
N GLN A 3 20.41 -6.45 -16.10
CA GLN A 3 19.99 -5.47 -15.09
C GLN A 3 18.49 -5.70 -14.87
N ASN A 4 18.11 -6.11 -13.67
CA ASN A 4 16.71 -6.11 -13.26
C ASN A 4 16.23 -4.65 -13.18
N GLN A 5 15.71 -4.16 -14.29
CA GLN A 5 15.06 -2.85 -14.29
C GLN A 5 13.68 -3.00 -13.63
N PRO A 6 13.25 -2.00 -12.86
CA PRO A 6 11.90 -2.00 -12.31
C PRO A 6 10.88 -2.14 -13.42
N SER A 7 9.94 -3.08 -13.25
CA SER A 7 8.86 -3.33 -14.22
C SER A 7 7.54 -2.68 -13.80
N SER A 8 7.46 -2.22 -12.56
CA SER A 8 6.25 -1.62 -12.01
C SER A 8 6.58 -0.56 -10.96
N ALA A 9 5.64 0.35 -10.75
CA ALA A 9 5.77 1.46 -9.82
C ALA A 9 4.46 1.68 -9.05
N ILE A 10 4.59 2.18 -7.83
CA ILE A 10 3.45 2.58 -6.98
C ILE A 10 3.80 3.84 -6.19
N THR A 11 2.83 4.77 -6.08
CA THR A 11 2.97 5.89 -5.13
C THR A 11 2.95 5.35 -3.71
N VAL A 12 3.97 5.66 -2.93
CA VAL A 12 4.08 5.21 -1.56
C VAL A 12 3.27 6.12 -0.64
N ILE A 13 2.36 5.52 0.12
CA ILE A 13 1.69 6.17 1.24
C ILE A 13 2.42 5.74 2.51
N ASN A 14 2.98 6.70 3.22
CA ASN A 14 3.72 6.43 4.45
C ASN A 14 2.80 5.86 5.53
N SER A 15 3.22 4.79 6.18
CA SER A 15 2.45 4.14 7.24
C SER A 15 3.36 3.51 8.27
N ASP A 16 3.01 3.64 9.56
CA ASP A 16 3.77 3.00 10.63
C ASP A 16 3.44 1.50 10.77
N THR A 17 2.35 1.03 10.17
CA THR A 17 1.82 -0.33 10.36
C THR A 17 1.66 -1.13 9.09
N ILE A 18 1.53 -0.51 7.92
CA ILE A 18 1.21 -1.17 6.65
C ILE A 18 2.41 -1.12 5.72
N ASN A 19 2.76 -2.26 5.15
CA ASN A 19 3.80 -2.36 4.13
C ASN A 19 3.33 -1.74 2.81
N ILE A 20 4.26 -1.28 1.97
CA ILE A 20 3.97 -0.82 0.61
C ILE A 20 3.26 -1.96 -0.13
N PRO A 21 2.02 -1.76 -0.60
CA PRO A 21 1.29 -2.82 -1.31
C PRO A 21 1.92 -3.11 -2.67
N LYS A 22 1.60 -4.26 -3.24
CA LYS A 22 2.09 -4.60 -4.59
C LYS A 22 1.41 -3.70 -5.63
N PRO A 23 2.16 -3.25 -6.65
CA PRO A 23 1.61 -2.46 -7.74
C PRO A 23 0.48 -3.20 -8.48
N GLY A 24 -0.48 -2.43 -8.97
CA GLY A 24 -1.65 -2.94 -9.69
C GLY A 24 -2.91 -2.93 -8.83
N ILE A 25 -3.89 -2.14 -9.29
CA ILE A 25 -5.21 -2.04 -8.66
C ILE A 25 -5.96 -3.35 -8.92
N ILE A 26 -6.39 -4.03 -7.86
CA ILE A 26 -7.23 -5.24 -7.97
C ILE A 26 -8.63 -4.85 -8.42
N THR A 27 -9.22 -3.90 -7.74
CA THR A 27 -10.53 -3.30 -8.05
C THR A 27 -10.64 -1.91 -7.42
N SER A 28 -11.60 -1.12 -7.85
CA SER A 28 -11.89 0.20 -7.32
C SER A 28 -13.40 0.43 -7.29
N GLY A 29 -13.85 1.38 -6.49
CA GLY A 29 -15.26 1.69 -6.37
C GLY A 29 -15.53 2.87 -5.45
N THR A 30 -16.75 2.91 -4.91
CA THR A 30 -17.18 3.97 -3.99
C THR A 30 -17.71 3.38 -2.69
N ASN A 31 -17.02 3.67 -1.59
CA ASN A 31 -17.47 3.30 -0.24
C ASN A 31 -18.63 4.21 0.17
N THR A 32 -19.77 3.63 0.49
CA THR A 32 -20.97 4.32 0.97
C THR A 32 -21.17 4.17 2.48
N SER A 33 -20.31 3.37 3.15
CA SER A 33 -20.42 3.15 4.60
C SER A 33 -20.13 4.42 5.39
N GLY A 34 -20.98 4.71 6.35
CA GLY A 34 -20.73 5.71 7.40
C GLY A 34 -19.85 5.21 8.55
N VAL A 35 -19.47 3.91 8.54
CA VAL A 35 -18.64 3.27 9.57
C VAL A 35 -17.22 3.09 9.02
N ALA A 36 -16.25 3.75 9.62
CA ALA A 36 -14.88 3.79 9.10
C ALA A 36 -14.23 2.40 8.93
N THR A 37 -14.54 1.44 9.81
CA THR A 37 -14.01 0.07 9.74
C THR A 37 -14.83 -0.87 8.84
N THR A 38 -15.78 -0.34 8.08
CA THR A 38 -16.57 -1.08 7.10
C THR A 38 -16.46 -0.38 5.75
N LEU A 39 -16.01 -1.10 4.73
CA LEU A 39 -16.16 -0.67 3.34
C LEU A 39 -17.41 -1.33 2.80
N GLU A 40 -18.35 -0.56 2.28
CA GLU A 40 -19.59 -1.03 1.65
C GLU A 40 -19.71 -0.42 0.26
N ASP A 41 -19.84 -1.27 -0.75
CA ASP A 41 -20.03 -0.86 -2.15
C ASP A 41 -21.05 -1.77 -2.83
N ALA A 42 -22.27 -1.27 -3.02
CA ALA A 42 -23.35 -2.02 -3.64
C ALA A 42 -23.07 -2.41 -5.11
N GLY A 43 -22.11 -1.77 -5.77
CA GLY A 43 -21.68 -2.07 -7.13
C GLY A 43 -20.67 -3.21 -7.21
N GLN A 44 -20.15 -3.69 -6.08
CA GLN A 44 -19.10 -4.71 -6.00
C GLN A 44 -19.62 -6.06 -5.49
N ASP A 45 -18.94 -7.11 -5.92
CA ASP A 45 -19.05 -8.44 -5.36
C ASP A 45 -17.66 -8.90 -4.92
N PHE A 46 -17.30 -8.62 -3.67
CA PHE A 46 -15.97 -8.93 -3.14
C PHE A 46 -15.67 -10.42 -2.99
N LEU A 47 -16.70 -11.27 -3.10
CA LEU A 47 -16.54 -12.73 -3.11
C LEU A 47 -16.28 -13.28 -4.52
N ASN A 48 -16.55 -12.48 -5.56
CA ASN A 48 -16.38 -12.88 -6.95
C ASN A 48 -15.11 -12.28 -7.54
N SER A 49 -14.14 -13.13 -7.84
CA SER A 49 -12.87 -12.71 -8.45
C SER A 49 -12.94 -12.38 -9.94
N ALA A 50 -14.05 -12.71 -10.63
CA ALA A 50 -14.13 -12.59 -12.08
C ALA A 50 -13.97 -11.15 -12.61
N THR A 51 -14.32 -10.15 -11.80
CA THR A 51 -14.18 -8.72 -12.12
C THR A 51 -12.87 -8.10 -11.62
N ASN A 52 -12.12 -8.86 -10.83
CA ASN A 52 -10.85 -8.38 -10.26
C ASN A 52 -9.68 -8.59 -11.22
N LEU A 53 -8.63 -7.82 -11.07
CA LEU A 53 -7.40 -7.95 -11.85
C LEU A 53 -6.88 -9.40 -11.78
N ASN A 54 -6.74 -10.04 -12.95
CA ASN A 54 -6.25 -11.42 -13.09
C ASN A 54 -7.04 -12.48 -12.27
N GLY A 55 -8.31 -12.23 -11.99
CA GLY A 55 -9.14 -13.16 -11.21
C GLY A 55 -8.73 -13.25 -9.73
N TYR A 56 -8.12 -12.20 -9.19
CA TYR A 56 -7.61 -12.20 -7.81
C TYR A 56 -8.74 -12.21 -6.78
N ASN A 57 -8.65 -13.11 -5.80
CA ASN A 57 -9.56 -13.15 -4.65
C ASN A 57 -9.09 -12.18 -3.57
N ILE A 58 -9.90 -11.16 -3.27
CA ILE A 58 -9.65 -10.23 -2.16
C ILE A 58 -9.70 -10.99 -0.84
N LYS A 59 -8.77 -10.68 0.06
CA LYS A 59 -8.64 -11.37 1.35
C LYS A 59 -8.08 -10.46 2.44
N GLY A 60 -8.12 -10.95 3.67
CA GLY A 60 -7.46 -10.30 4.80
C GLY A 60 -5.98 -10.05 4.53
N GLY A 61 -5.51 -8.84 4.86
CA GLY A 61 -4.16 -8.36 4.59
C GLY A 61 -4.01 -7.59 3.27
N ASP A 62 -4.95 -7.66 2.33
CA ASP A 62 -4.97 -6.73 1.20
C ASP A 62 -5.23 -5.31 1.69
N VAL A 63 -4.91 -4.34 0.87
CA VAL A 63 -4.83 -2.93 1.28
C VAL A 63 -5.82 -2.10 0.50
N VAL A 64 -6.59 -1.29 1.21
CA VAL A 64 -7.47 -0.26 0.65
C VAL A 64 -6.79 1.09 0.75
N VAL A 65 -6.85 1.85 -0.32
CA VAL A 65 -6.40 3.24 -0.41
C VAL A 65 -7.60 4.11 -0.75
N SER A 66 -7.91 5.09 0.10
CA SER A 66 -8.97 6.07 -0.19
C SER A 66 -8.45 7.21 -1.04
N ALA A 67 -9.34 7.93 -1.73
CA ALA A 67 -8.99 9.15 -2.48
C ALA A 67 -8.32 10.24 -1.60
N ALA A 68 -8.58 10.22 -0.30
CA ALA A 68 -7.92 11.12 0.65
C ALA A 68 -6.48 10.69 1.01
N GLY A 69 -5.97 9.60 0.41
CA GLY A 69 -4.63 9.07 0.69
C GLY A 69 -4.54 8.30 2.03
N VAL A 70 -5.67 7.91 2.60
CA VAL A 70 -5.67 7.03 3.78
C VAL A 70 -5.50 5.60 3.33
N ILE A 71 -4.52 4.92 3.93
CA ILE A 71 -4.23 3.51 3.69
C ILE A 71 -4.74 2.65 4.86
N CYS A 72 -5.41 1.55 4.55
CA CYS A 72 -5.99 0.65 5.55
C CYS A 72 -5.91 -0.80 5.10
N GLU A 73 -5.65 -1.71 6.02
CA GLU A 73 -5.61 -3.15 5.75
C GLU A 73 -7.01 -3.76 5.85
N ILE A 74 -7.35 -4.63 4.91
CA ILE A 74 -8.57 -5.45 4.97
C ILE A 74 -8.37 -6.50 6.06
N GLN A 75 -9.28 -6.53 7.02
CA GLN A 75 -9.31 -7.56 8.05
C GLN A 75 -9.94 -8.84 7.52
N SER A 76 -11.10 -8.73 6.86
CA SER A 76 -11.83 -9.86 6.29
C SER A 76 -12.84 -9.43 5.23
N VAL A 77 -13.18 -10.37 4.35
CA VAL A 77 -14.32 -10.26 3.41
C VAL A 77 -15.56 -10.81 4.12
N ASN A 78 -16.66 -10.07 4.06
CA ASN A 78 -17.91 -10.53 4.68
C ASN A 78 -18.52 -11.66 3.84
N GLN A 79 -18.63 -12.85 4.42
CA GLN A 79 -19.13 -14.03 3.72
C GLN A 79 -20.67 -14.05 3.58
N LEU A 80 -21.37 -13.22 4.37
CA LEU A 80 -22.83 -13.11 4.36
C LEU A 80 -23.32 -11.94 3.51
N ASP A 81 -22.48 -10.95 3.29
CA ASP A 81 -22.78 -9.77 2.48
C ASP A 81 -21.60 -9.46 1.57
N LYS A 82 -21.72 -9.90 0.31
CA LYS A 82 -20.69 -9.78 -0.71
C LYS A 82 -20.30 -8.35 -1.06
N THR A 83 -21.10 -7.37 -0.64
CA THR A 83 -20.85 -5.94 -0.88
C THR A 83 -20.02 -5.28 0.22
N LYS A 84 -19.58 -6.05 1.23
CA LYS A 84 -18.92 -5.52 2.42
C LYS A 84 -17.57 -6.15 2.72
N LEU A 85 -16.64 -5.30 3.13
CA LEU A 85 -15.36 -5.66 3.73
C LEU A 85 -15.28 -5.11 5.15
N THR A 86 -14.64 -5.86 6.04
CA THR A 86 -14.22 -5.35 7.36
C THR A 86 -12.77 -4.87 7.25
N LEU A 87 -12.52 -3.65 7.71
CA LEU A 87 -11.21 -3.01 7.69
C LEU A 87 -10.62 -2.96 9.10
N LYS A 88 -9.31 -3.00 9.20
CA LYS A 88 -8.60 -2.69 10.46
C LYS A 88 -8.71 -1.18 10.75
N ALA A 89 -8.62 -0.81 12.02
CA ALA A 89 -8.55 0.60 12.40
C ALA A 89 -7.30 1.28 11.78
N PRO A 90 -7.37 2.54 11.35
CA PRO A 90 -8.48 3.49 11.54
C PRO A 90 -9.64 3.33 10.55
N GLY A 91 -9.52 2.49 9.52
CA GLY A 91 -10.51 2.38 8.45
C GLY A 91 -10.44 3.55 7.46
N ILE A 92 -11.46 3.68 6.61
CA ILE A 92 -11.58 4.76 5.62
C ILE A 92 -12.96 5.43 5.72
N ALA A 93 -13.03 6.71 5.37
CA ALA A 93 -14.30 7.42 5.22
C ALA A 93 -15.03 6.99 3.93
N ALA A 94 -16.31 7.38 3.81
CA ALA A 94 -17.05 7.27 2.56
C ALA A 94 -16.34 8.04 1.44
N GLY A 95 -16.40 7.53 0.21
CA GLY A 95 -15.73 8.08 -0.96
C GLY A 95 -15.08 7.03 -1.84
N THR A 96 -14.40 7.46 -2.88
CA THR A 96 -13.72 6.53 -3.80
C THR A 96 -12.54 5.83 -3.13
N TYR A 97 -12.32 4.59 -3.55
CA TYR A 97 -11.24 3.75 -3.05
C TYR A 97 -10.63 2.90 -4.15
N GLU A 98 -9.44 2.41 -3.89
CA GLU A 98 -8.74 1.41 -4.67
C GLU A 98 -8.26 0.28 -3.76
N ILE A 99 -8.29 -0.95 -4.24
CA ILE A 99 -7.79 -2.12 -3.51
C ILE A 99 -6.54 -2.65 -4.21
N TYR A 100 -5.51 -2.87 -3.42
CA TYR A 100 -4.22 -3.42 -3.84
C TYR A 100 -3.93 -4.72 -3.11
N LYS A 101 -3.18 -5.60 -3.77
CA LYS A 101 -2.65 -6.80 -3.12
C LYS A 101 -1.68 -6.40 -2.02
N GLY A 102 -1.90 -6.91 -0.82
CA GLY A 102 -0.99 -6.71 0.29
C GLY A 102 0.40 -7.29 0.01
N ASN A 103 1.43 -6.65 0.53
CA ASN A 103 2.80 -7.14 0.46
C ASN A 103 3.08 -7.97 1.72
N TYR A 104 2.59 -9.21 1.72
CA TYR A 104 2.85 -10.14 2.82
C TYR A 104 4.25 -10.70 2.69
N GLN A 105 4.93 -10.84 3.81
CA GLN A 105 6.10 -11.70 3.90
C GLN A 105 5.63 -13.18 3.89
N ILE A 106 5.52 -13.76 2.72
CA ILE A 106 5.59 -15.22 2.62
C ILE A 106 7.08 -15.53 2.63
N GLN A 107 7.52 -16.43 3.52
CA GLN A 107 8.93 -16.86 3.58
C GLN A 107 9.45 -17.17 2.17
N GLY A 108 10.44 -16.41 1.71
CA GLY A 108 11.07 -16.57 0.40
C GLY A 108 10.57 -15.66 -0.73
N GLU A 109 9.49 -14.91 -0.55
CA GLU A 109 8.98 -13.95 -1.56
C GLU A 109 8.98 -12.50 -1.09
N SER A 110 9.99 -12.07 -0.35
CA SER A 110 10.11 -10.65 0.01
C SER A 110 10.56 -9.85 -1.22
N SER A 111 9.60 -9.43 -2.02
CA SER A 111 9.85 -8.43 -3.05
C SER A 111 9.83 -7.05 -2.41
N GLY A 112 10.98 -6.53 -2.09
CA GLY A 112 11.14 -5.16 -1.65
C GLY A 112 11.00 -4.19 -2.82
N PHE A 113 10.93 -2.92 -2.47
CA PHE A 113 10.90 -1.81 -3.40
C PHE A 113 12.21 -1.04 -3.31
N THR A 114 12.75 -0.64 -4.45
CA THR A 114 13.69 0.46 -4.53
C THR A 114 12.89 1.75 -4.53
N LEU A 115 13.29 2.76 -3.76
CA LEU A 115 12.53 3.99 -3.67
C LEU A 115 13.14 5.09 -4.54
N PHE A 116 12.25 5.85 -5.20
CA PHE A 116 12.57 7.15 -5.74
C PHE A 116 11.90 8.21 -4.86
N VAL A 117 12.67 9.16 -4.36
CA VAL A 117 12.19 10.28 -3.54
C VAL A 117 12.11 11.51 -4.39
N GLY A 118 10.90 11.98 -4.67
CA GLY A 118 10.69 13.17 -5.51
C GLY A 118 11.03 14.46 -4.78
N THR A 119 10.69 14.56 -3.49
CA THR A 119 10.92 15.77 -2.70
C THR A 119 11.62 15.42 -1.39
N GLY A 120 12.79 15.97 -1.19
CA GLY A 120 13.62 15.83 0.00
C GLY A 120 14.20 17.18 0.43
N GLY A 121 15.51 17.24 0.73
CA GLY A 121 16.24 18.46 1.05
C GLY A 121 17.25 18.28 2.19
N PRO A 122 17.99 19.35 2.58
CA PRO A 122 19.12 19.28 3.53
C PRO A 122 18.73 18.86 4.96
N ALA A 123 17.45 19.00 5.33
CA ALA A 123 16.95 18.60 6.65
C ALA A 123 15.90 17.48 6.56
N SER A 124 15.72 16.89 5.39
CA SER A 124 14.71 15.84 5.20
C SER A 124 15.19 14.51 5.76
N THR A 125 14.24 13.75 6.24
CA THR A 125 14.44 12.40 6.76
C THR A 125 13.54 11.41 6.01
N LEU A 126 14.07 10.20 5.81
CA LEU A 126 13.33 9.07 5.26
C LEU A 126 13.55 7.87 6.18
N LYS A 127 12.52 7.49 6.92
CA LYS A 127 12.56 6.31 7.79
C LYS A 127 11.87 5.16 7.10
N VAL A 128 12.61 4.08 6.92
CA VAL A 128 12.16 2.89 6.17
C VAL A 128 12.35 1.62 6.99
N GLU A 129 11.59 0.57 6.64
CA GLU A 129 11.86 -0.78 7.05
C GLU A 129 12.34 -1.59 5.84
N THR A 130 13.49 -2.21 5.98
CA THR A 130 14.05 -3.09 4.94
C THR A 130 13.26 -4.40 4.86
N VAL A 131 13.41 -5.16 3.77
CA VAL A 131 12.81 -6.49 3.63
C VAL A 131 13.24 -7.49 4.71
N THR A 132 14.34 -7.22 5.41
CA THR A 132 14.80 -8.02 6.55
C THR A 132 14.20 -7.59 7.89
N GLY A 133 13.27 -6.59 7.89
CA GLY A 133 12.62 -6.08 9.09
C GLY A 133 13.43 -5.04 9.88
N GLN A 134 14.57 -4.57 9.34
CA GLN A 134 15.39 -3.56 10.00
C GLN A 134 14.87 -2.15 9.72
N ALA A 135 14.60 -1.37 10.76
CA ALA A 135 14.26 0.04 10.64
C ALA A 135 15.55 0.90 10.47
N VAL A 136 15.57 1.72 9.43
CA VAL A 136 16.68 2.60 9.10
C VAL A 136 16.15 4.01 8.86
N THR A 137 16.86 5.02 9.38
CA THR A 137 16.58 6.44 9.10
C THR A 137 17.71 7.03 8.27
N LEU A 138 17.36 7.50 7.08
CA LEU A 138 18.26 8.24 6.19
C LEU A 138 18.03 9.73 6.41
N ASN A 139 19.10 10.48 6.64
CA ASN A 139 19.05 11.92 6.85
C ASN A 139 19.58 12.65 5.62
N ASN A 140 19.15 13.91 5.43
CA ASN A 140 19.58 14.77 4.34
C ASN A 140 19.35 14.12 2.95
N VAL A 141 18.19 13.50 2.77
CA VAL A 141 17.82 12.86 1.50
C VAL A 141 17.56 13.94 0.44
N PRO A 142 18.35 14.03 -0.63
CA PRO A 142 18.14 15.05 -1.65
C PRO A 142 16.83 14.87 -2.43
N ASP A 143 16.40 15.93 -3.11
CA ASP A 143 15.36 15.82 -4.13
C ASP A 143 15.79 14.88 -5.26
N SER A 144 14.83 14.21 -5.88
CA SER A 144 15.02 13.36 -7.05
C SER A 144 16.09 12.27 -6.85
N SER A 145 16.12 11.68 -5.66
CA SER A 145 17.13 10.67 -5.30
C SER A 145 16.59 9.23 -5.32
N PHE A 146 17.45 8.32 -5.74
CA PHE A 146 17.22 6.88 -5.61
C PHE A 146 17.79 6.33 -4.31
N ILE A 147 17.02 5.47 -3.64
CA ILE A 147 17.44 4.77 -2.44
C ILE A 147 17.69 3.30 -2.81
N PRO A 148 18.95 2.89 -2.99
CA PRO A 148 19.30 1.58 -3.57
C PRO A 148 19.29 0.45 -2.54
N ILE A 149 18.28 0.45 -1.65
CA ILE A 149 18.04 -0.62 -0.67
C ILE A 149 16.63 -1.19 -0.89
N GLN A 150 16.47 -2.47 -0.56
CA GLN A 150 15.17 -3.12 -0.66
C GLN A 150 14.33 -2.79 0.57
N VAL A 151 13.23 -2.07 0.34
CA VAL A 151 12.34 -1.52 1.36
C VAL A 151 10.97 -2.18 1.28
N GLN A 152 10.39 -2.54 2.41
CA GLN A 152 9.02 -3.05 2.48
C GLN A 152 8.03 -2.02 3.03
N LYS A 153 8.50 -1.02 3.79
CA LYS A 153 7.64 -0.01 4.42
C LYS A 153 8.36 1.34 4.52
N VAL A 154 7.62 2.41 4.33
CA VAL A 154 8.05 3.77 4.66
C VAL A 154 7.21 4.23 5.84
N PHE A 155 7.88 4.56 6.95
CA PHE A 155 7.18 5.00 8.16
C PHE A 155 6.60 6.41 7.98
N ALA A 156 5.39 6.63 8.49
CA ALA A 156 4.81 7.97 8.60
C ALA A 156 5.54 8.79 9.66
N THR A 157 5.82 8.16 10.81
CA THR A 157 6.59 8.80 11.88
C THR A 157 8.09 8.79 11.58
N GLY A 158 8.68 9.96 11.44
CA GLY A 158 10.11 10.12 11.18
C GLY A 158 10.48 10.22 9.69
N THR A 159 9.50 10.31 8.78
CA THR A 159 9.69 10.65 7.38
C THR A 159 9.14 12.03 7.11
N THR A 160 9.97 12.90 6.54
CA THR A 160 9.59 14.24 6.07
C THR A 160 9.68 14.38 4.55
N CYS A 161 10.30 13.41 3.89
CA CYS A 161 10.28 13.30 2.43
C CYS A 161 8.86 13.08 1.91
N SER A 162 8.59 13.53 0.68
CA SER A 162 7.31 13.35 0.01
C SER A 162 7.50 12.94 -1.46
N ASN A 163 6.38 12.68 -2.17
CA ASN A 163 6.40 12.21 -3.54
C ASN A 163 7.29 10.96 -3.73
N ILE A 164 7.12 9.99 -2.83
CA ILE A 164 7.91 8.77 -2.83
C ILE A 164 7.24 7.76 -3.76
N ILE A 165 8.03 7.15 -4.63
CA ILE A 165 7.61 6.10 -5.56
C ILE A 165 8.36 4.83 -5.23
N GLY A 166 7.65 3.75 -5.01
CA GLY A 166 8.21 2.40 -4.90
C GLY A 166 8.33 1.76 -6.28
N LEU A 167 9.50 1.26 -6.60
CA LEU A 167 9.85 0.61 -7.86
C LEU A 167 10.17 -0.86 -7.61
N GLN A 168 9.56 -1.76 -8.40
CA GLN A 168 9.73 -3.21 -8.29
C GLN A 168 9.96 -3.88 -9.64
#